data_4017bd73605d865e13c2f7695e5ed114
#
_entry.id   4017bd73605d865e13c2f7695e5ed114
#
_cell.length_a   1.000
_cell.length_b   1.000
_cell.length_c   1.000
_cell.angle_alpha   90.00
_cell.angle_beta   90.00
_cell.angle_gamma   90.00
#
_symmetry.space_group_name_H-M   'P 1'
#
loop_
_entity.id
_entity.type
_entity.pdbx_description
1 polymer ?
#
loop_
_entity_poly.entity_id
_entity_poly.type
_entity_poly.pdbx_seq_one_letter_code
_entity_poly.pdbx_strand_id
1 'polypeptide(L)'
;LRWDEWLPDTLHPDHAGSRLYAEPVCRLLRREIDTARHVSIPLPAPLHADNWENVHILPFDQVERVGAWRQVHERRLPSVHHMLCTSSMTSSLRFEFEGTGLLLHLLSGGLFAAYKIRIDGGEWIDKNDPLPAWGLNATDWLREDVPVSGLPAGRHTAEIAPEFAQGGRATRFQLGMIGVIC
;
A
#
# COMPACT_ATOMS: atom_id res chain seq x y z
N LEU A 1 5.34 34.10 14.03
CA LEU A 1 4.84 33.07 13.13
C LEU A 1 3.88 32.18 13.92
N ARG A 2 2.63 32.14 13.53
CA ARG A 2 1.59 31.37 14.21
C ARG A 2 1.33 30.09 13.42
N TRP A 3 1.28 28.94 14.09
CA TRP A 3 1.06 27.63 13.46
C TRP A 3 -0.29 27.54 12.76
N ASP A 4 -1.33 28.14 13.34
CA ASP A 4 -2.68 28.17 12.79
C ASP A 4 -2.81 28.93 11.45
N GLU A 5 -1.84 29.80 11.13
CA GLU A 5 -1.78 30.49 9.84
C GLU A 5 -1.22 29.60 8.72
N TRP A 6 -0.52 28.53 9.05
CA TRP A 6 0.17 27.67 8.06
C TRP A 6 -0.33 26.24 8.04
N LEU A 7 -0.88 25.79 9.16
CA LEU A 7 -1.44 24.48 9.37
C LEU A 7 -2.87 24.63 9.90
N PRO A 8 -3.83 25.02 9.04
CA PRO A 8 -5.18 25.35 9.48
C PRO A 8 -5.92 24.19 10.14
N ASP A 9 -5.56 22.96 9.84
CA ASP A 9 -6.05 21.75 10.50
C ASP A 9 -5.07 21.15 11.52
N THR A 10 -4.02 21.91 11.88
CA THR A 10 -2.94 21.52 12.78
C THR A 10 -1.96 20.46 12.26
N LEU A 11 -2.20 19.91 11.09
CA LEU A 11 -1.41 18.82 10.51
C LEU A 11 -0.91 19.14 9.08
N HIS A 12 -1.80 19.62 8.22
CA HIS A 12 -1.46 19.83 6.82
C HIS A 12 -1.23 21.31 6.53
N PRO A 13 -0.10 21.65 5.87
CA PRO A 13 0.15 23.01 5.46
C PRO A 13 -0.83 23.41 4.35
N ASP A 14 -1.34 24.61 4.45
CA ASP A 14 -2.01 25.26 3.33
C ASP A 14 -1.00 25.68 2.25
N HIS A 15 -1.44 26.40 1.22
CA HIS A 15 -0.55 26.83 0.15
C HIS A 15 0.56 27.79 0.64
N ALA A 16 0.28 28.64 1.62
CA ALA A 16 1.27 29.54 2.21
C ALA A 16 2.27 28.78 3.07
N GLY A 17 1.80 27.86 3.90
CA GLY A 17 2.63 26.95 4.69
C GLY A 17 3.53 26.07 3.83
N SER A 18 3.00 25.51 2.75
CA SER A 18 3.79 24.71 1.79
C SER A 18 4.94 25.51 1.17
N ARG A 19 4.74 26.79 0.85
CA ARG A 19 5.81 27.66 0.35
C ARG A 19 6.91 27.90 1.38
N LEU A 20 6.54 28.06 2.65
CA LEU A 20 7.51 28.25 3.73
C LEU A 20 8.40 27.02 3.93
N TYR A 21 7.85 25.81 3.79
CA TYR A 21 8.65 24.58 3.80
C TYR A 21 9.51 24.43 2.54
N ALA A 22 8.97 24.78 1.38
CA ALA A 22 9.69 24.63 0.12
C ALA A 22 10.86 25.60 -0.02
N GLU A 23 10.76 26.82 0.52
CA GLU A 23 11.75 27.88 0.31
C GLU A 23 13.16 27.53 0.83
N PRO A 24 13.37 27.06 2.07
CA PRO A 24 14.68 26.63 2.55
C PRO A 24 15.22 25.42 1.79
N VAL A 25 14.36 24.47 1.41
CA VAL A 25 14.75 23.31 0.60
C VAL A 25 15.23 23.74 -0.78
N CYS A 26 14.47 24.60 -1.45
CA CYS A 26 14.87 25.14 -2.76
C CYS A 26 16.17 25.95 -2.68
N ARG A 27 16.37 26.71 -1.62
CA ARG A 27 17.61 27.47 -1.39
C ARG A 27 18.81 26.55 -1.21
N LEU A 28 18.64 25.48 -0.41
CA LEU A 28 19.66 24.46 -0.22
C LEU A 28 19.99 23.77 -1.55
N LEU A 29 18.99 23.27 -2.26
CA LEU A 29 19.17 22.57 -3.53
C LEU A 29 19.88 23.45 -4.57
N ARG A 30 19.50 24.72 -4.73
CA ARG A 30 20.20 25.65 -5.64
C ARG A 30 21.67 25.78 -5.28
N ARG A 31 21.98 26.00 -4.01
CA ARG A 31 23.38 26.11 -3.54
C ARG A 31 24.14 24.80 -3.84
N GLU A 32 23.57 23.65 -3.58
CA GLU A 32 24.26 22.38 -3.79
C GLU A 32 24.42 22.06 -5.29
N ILE A 33 23.44 22.39 -6.13
CA ILE A 33 23.53 22.21 -7.58
C ILE A 33 24.65 23.08 -8.16
N ASP A 34 24.75 24.33 -7.73
CA ASP A 34 25.79 25.27 -8.21
C ASP A 34 27.18 24.86 -7.74
N THR A 35 27.29 24.12 -6.64
CA THR A 35 28.55 23.68 -6.05
C THR A 35 28.82 22.18 -6.25
N ALA A 36 27.92 21.46 -6.92
CA ALA A 36 27.99 20.02 -7.07
C ALA A 36 29.29 19.58 -7.74
N ARG A 37 30.14 18.94 -6.95
CA ARG A 37 31.20 18.09 -7.45
C ARG A 37 30.62 16.67 -7.50
N HIS A 38 30.83 15.96 -8.60
CA HIS A 38 30.55 14.54 -8.68
C HIS A 38 31.41 13.78 -7.64
N VAL A 39 30.91 13.68 -6.46
CA VAL A 39 31.50 12.83 -5.42
C VAL A 39 30.71 11.53 -5.42
N SER A 40 31.36 10.44 -5.83
CA SER A 40 30.82 9.11 -5.62
C SER A 40 30.88 8.82 -4.11
N ILE A 41 29.74 8.92 -3.46
CA ILE A 41 29.61 8.53 -2.06
C ILE A 41 29.10 7.10 -2.07
N PRO A 42 29.92 6.12 -1.61
CA PRO A 42 29.43 4.75 -1.48
C PRO A 42 28.29 4.74 -0.45
N LEU A 43 27.17 4.14 -0.82
CA LEU A 43 26.08 3.97 0.10
C LEU A 43 26.54 3.06 1.26
N PRO A 44 26.24 3.42 2.51
CA PRO A 44 26.52 2.54 3.63
C PRO A 44 25.72 1.24 3.50
N ALA A 45 26.17 0.20 4.16
CA ALA A 45 25.38 -1.02 4.27
C ALA A 45 24.01 -0.70 4.91
N PRO A 46 22.95 -1.38 4.51
CA PRO A 46 21.64 -1.22 5.12
C PRO A 46 21.69 -1.40 6.63
N LEU A 47 20.91 -0.62 7.37
CA LEU A 47 20.80 -0.74 8.83
C LEU A 47 20.18 -2.08 9.27
N HIS A 48 19.34 -2.65 8.42
CA HIS A 48 18.70 -3.95 8.59
C HIS A 48 18.96 -4.81 7.36
N ALA A 49 19.30 -6.07 7.58
CA ALA A 49 19.51 -7.02 6.49
C ALA A 49 18.22 -7.27 5.67
N ASP A 50 17.08 -7.17 6.34
CA ASP A 50 15.74 -7.40 5.77
C ASP A 50 15.05 -6.07 5.41
N ASN A 51 15.80 -5.09 4.90
CA ASN A 51 15.19 -3.85 4.44
C ASN A 51 14.41 -4.09 3.13
N TRP A 52 13.43 -3.23 2.87
CA TRP A 52 12.59 -3.34 1.66
C TRP A 52 13.13 -2.48 0.50
N GLU A 53 14.44 -2.52 0.28
CA GLU A 53 15.08 -1.79 -0.82
C GLU A 53 14.65 -2.30 -2.20
N ASN A 54 14.35 -3.59 -2.27
CA ASN A 54 13.98 -4.26 -3.51
C ASN A 54 12.52 -4.71 -3.45
N VAL A 55 11.63 -3.83 -3.89
CA VAL A 55 10.20 -4.15 -4.06
C VAL A 55 9.84 -3.98 -5.52
N HIS A 56 9.18 -4.95 -6.11
CA HIS A 56 8.61 -4.83 -7.45
C HIS A 56 7.11 -5.08 -7.45
N ILE A 57 6.41 -4.50 -8.41
CA ILE A 57 4.97 -4.67 -8.56
C ILE A 57 4.70 -5.94 -9.36
N LEU A 58 3.84 -6.81 -8.82
CA LEU A 58 3.29 -7.94 -9.56
C LEU A 58 2.10 -7.46 -10.40
N PRO A 59 2.17 -7.56 -11.74
CA PRO A 59 1.09 -7.15 -12.61
C PRO A 59 -0.17 -8.02 -12.44
N PHE A 60 -1.35 -7.43 -12.57
CA PHE A 60 -2.62 -8.15 -12.41
C PHE A 60 -2.93 -9.18 -13.50
N ASP A 61 -2.23 -9.17 -14.62
CA ASP A 61 -2.32 -10.20 -15.67
C ASP A 61 -1.60 -11.50 -15.28
N GLN A 62 -0.73 -11.45 -14.28
CA GLN A 62 -0.09 -12.63 -13.67
C GLN A 62 -0.88 -13.20 -12.48
N VAL A 63 -2.03 -12.62 -12.16
CA VAL A 63 -2.89 -13.04 -11.05
C VAL A 63 -4.08 -13.82 -11.57
N GLU A 64 -4.17 -15.09 -11.19
CA GLU A 64 -5.36 -15.91 -11.44
C GLU A 64 -6.53 -15.39 -10.61
N ARG A 65 -7.67 -15.16 -11.27
CA ARG A 65 -8.89 -14.66 -10.66
C ARG A 65 -9.92 -15.78 -10.60
N VAL A 66 -10.15 -16.29 -9.41
CA VAL A 66 -11.19 -17.31 -9.18
C VAL A 66 -12.46 -16.60 -8.74
N GLY A 67 -13.59 -16.90 -9.40
CA GLY A 67 -14.89 -16.27 -9.10
C GLY A 67 -15.12 -14.94 -9.82
N ALA A 68 -15.95 -14.09 -9.24
CA ALA A 68 -16.45 -12.87 -9.89
C ALA A 68 -15.54 -11.67 -9.56
N TRP A 69 -14.62 -11.37 -10.47
CA TRP A 69 -13.73 -10.20 -10.38
C TRP A 69 -13.98 -9.24 -11.55
N ARG A 70 -13.86 -7.96 -11.26
CA ARG A 70 -13.80 -6.90 -12.29
C ARG A 70 -12.64 -5.98 -12.01
N GLN A 71 -12.07 -5.42 -13.06
CA GLN A 71 -11.11 -4.34 -12.95
C GLN A 71 -11.86 -3.01 -13.01
N VAL A 72 -11.62 -2.14 -12.03
CA VAL A 72 -12.25 -0.82 -11.94
C VAL A 72 -11.19 0.26 -12.05
N HIS A 73 -11.55 1.40 -12.64
CA HIS A 73 -10.68 2.57 -12.68
C HIS A 73 -11.01 3.48 -11.51
N GLU A 74 -10.06 3.65 -10.58
CA GLU A 74 -10.23 4.53 -9.41
C GLU A 74 -9.57 5.89 -9.70
N ARG A 75 -10.38 6.89 -9.91
CA ARG A 75 -9.92 8.25 -10.28
C ARG A 75 -9.52 9.11 -9.09
N ARG A 76 -9.95 8.75 -7.89
CA ARG A 76 -9.74 9.53 -6.67
C ARG A 76 -8.36 9.32 -6.06
N LEU A 77 -7.67 8.25 -6.47
CA LEU A 77 -6.38 7.88 -5.94
C LEU A 77 -5.29 8.18 -6.98
N PRO A 78 -4.39 9.11 -6.73
CA PRO A 78 -3.37 9.50 -7.70
C PRO A 78 -2.30 8.42 -7.95
N SER A 79 -2.12 7.50 -7.00
CA SER A 79 -1.10 6.44 -7.06
C SER A 79 -1.60 5.10 -7.60
N VAL A 80 -2.92 4.89 -7.64
CA VAL A 80 -3.52 3.61 -8.05
C VAL A 80 -4.69 3.86 -9.00
N HIS A 81 -4.46 3.61 -10.29
CA HIS A 81 -5.48 3.89 -11.32
C HIS A 81 -6.41 2.71 -11.59
N HIS A 82 -5.93 1.49 -11.40
CA HIS A 82 -6.69 0.28 -11.69
C HIS A 82 -6.70 -0.62 -10.46
N MET A 83 -7.88 -1.10 -10.08
CA MET A 83 -8.06 -1.98 -8.94
C MET A 83 -8.85 -3.23 -9.33
N LEU A 84 -8.50 -4.36 -8.74
CA LEU A 84 -9.34 -5.56 -8.77
C LEU A 84 -10.43 -5.44 -7.72
N CYS A 85 -11.66 -5.62 -8.13
CA CYS A 85 -12.83 -5.49 -7.27
C CYS A 85 -13.71 -6.73 -7.34
N THR A 86 -14.15 -7.20 -6.16
CA THR A 86 -15.19 -8.22 -6.05
C THR A 86 -16.18 -7.89 -4.92
N SER A 87 -17.39 -8.37 -5.06
CA SER A 87 -18.43 -8.37 -4.01
C SER A 87 -18.85 -9.81 -3.66
N SER A 88 -18.08 -10.79 -4.11
CA SER A 88 -18.40 -12.21 -3.92
C SER A 88 -17.54 -12.83 -2.82
N MET A 89 -18.18 -13.51 -1.88
CA MET A 89 -17.54 -14.25 -0.79
C MET A 89 -16.80 -15.51 -1.27
N THR A 90 -17.08 -15.98 -2.50
CA THR A 90 -16.45 -17.17 -3.07
C THR A 90 -15.33 -16.85 -4.04
N SER A 91 -14.95 -15.57 -4.14
CA SER A 91 -13.85 -15.16 -5.00
C SER A 91 -12.51 -15.28 -4.28
N SER A 92 -11.46 -15.63 -5.02
CA SER A 92 -10.07 -15.53 -4.55
C SER A 92 -9.13 -15.10 -5.67
N LEU A 93 -7.94 -14.67 -5.29
CA LEU A 93 -6.81 -14.39 -6.16
C LEU A 93 -5.72 -15.40 -5.84
N ARG A 94 -5.08 -15.94 -6.88
CA ARG A 94 -3.94 -16.85 -6.76
C ARG A 94 -2.82 -16.36 -7.64
N PHE A 95 -1.59 -16.41 -7.13
CA PHE A 95 -0.41 -16.02 -7.91
C PHE A 95 0.86 -16.65 -7.33
N GLU A 96 1.87 -16.72 -8.17
CA GLU A 96 3.22 -17.06 -7.76
C GLU A 96 4.06 -15.78 -7.65
N PHE A 97 5.00 -15.77 -6.74
CA PHE A 97 5.98 -14.68 -6.61
C PHE A 97 7.34 -15.24 -6.19
N GLU A 98 8.39 -14.50 -6.50
CA GLU A 98 9.76 -14.82 -6.06
C GLU A 98 10.26 -13.68 -5.16
N GLY A 99 10.44 -13.99 -3.87
CA GLY A 99 10.78 -12.97 -2.89
C GLY A 99 10.71 -13.47 -1.45
N THR A 100 10.70 -12.53 -0.52
CA THR A 100 10.69 -12.78 0.93
C THR A 100 9.42 -12.28 1.62
N GLY A 101 8.53 -11.61 0.88
CA GLY A 101 7.29 -11.07 1.44
C GLY A 101 6.41 -10.36 0.42
N LEU A 102 5.26 -9.90 0.89
CA LEU A 102 4.24 -9.23 0.10
C LEU A 102 3.81 -7.91 0.76
N LEU A 103 3.56 -6.91 -0.08
CA LEU A 103 2.93 -5.66 0.26
C LEU A 103 1.65 -5.51 -0.57
N LEU A 104 0.55 -5.14 0.06
CA LEU A 104 -0.74 -4.96 -0.61
C LEU A 104 -1.22 -3.52 -0.44
N HIS A 105 -1.68 -2.90 -1.53
CA HIS A 105 -2.45 -1.67 -1.47
C HIS A 105 -3.94 -2.00 -1.57
N LEU A 106 -4.70 -1.65 -0.56
CA LEU A 106 -6.11 -1.99 -0.43
C LEU A 106 -6.93 -0.71 -0.20
N LEU A 107 -8.14 -0.66 -0.74
CA LEU A 107 -9.13 0.28 -0.22
C LEU A 107 -9.72 -0.27 1.08
N SER A 108 -9.73 0.57 2.10
CA SER A 108 -10.28 0.31 3.42
C SER A 108 -11.36 1.33 3.77
N GLY A 109 -12.19 1.00 4.74
CA GLY A 109 -13.30 1.83 5.22
C GLY A 109 -14.52 0.99 5.53
N GLY A 110 -15.58 1.59 6.02
CA GLY A 110 -16.78 0.87 6.47
C GLY A 110 -17.52 0.07 5.39
N LEU A 111 -17.18 0.27 4.11
CA LEU A 111 -17.80 -0.43 2.98
C LEU A 111 -16.88 -1.52 2.37
N PHE A 112 -15.66 -1.68 2.89
CA PHE A 112 -14.68 -2.62 2.34
C PHE A 112 -14.51 -3.83 3.23
N ALA A 113 -14.42 -5.00 2.59
CA ALA A 113 -14.17 -6.26 3.26
C ALA A 113 -12.71 -6.34 3.73
N ALA A 114 -12.51 -7.05 4.83
CA ALA A 114 -11.23 -7.60 5.21
C ALA A 114 -10.79 -8.71 4.24
N TYR A 115 -9.68 -9.36 4.50
CA TYR A 115 -9.21 -10.48 3.71
C TYR A 115 -8.46 -11.47 4.58
N LYS A 116 -8.29 -12.64 4.04
CA LYS A 116 -7.34 -13.63 4.53
C LYS A 116 -6.38 -14.03 3.43
N ILE A 117 -5.20 -14.42 3.82
CA ILE A 117 -4.12 -14.86 2.93
C ILE A 117 -3.52 -16.16 3.40
N ARG A 118 -3.10 -17.00 2.48
CA ARG A 118 -2.24 -18.14 2.78
C ARG A 118 -1.08 -18.21 1.79
N ILE A 119 0.04 -18.73 2.27
CA ILE A 119 1.26 -18.91 1.50
C ILE A 119 1.54 -20.41 1.40
N ASP A 120 1.93 -20.87 0.22
CA ASP A 120 2.36 -22.25 -0.09
C ASP A 120 1.35 -23.33 0.37
N GLY A 121 0.06 -22.99 0.26
CA GLY A 121 -1.00 -23.91 0.68
C GLY A 121 -1.09 -24.14 2.20
N GLY A 122 -0.39 -23.34 3.00
CA GLY A 122 -0.43 -23.40 4.46
C GLY A 122 -1.76 -22.93 5.06
N GLU A 123 -1.74 -22.61 6.34
CA GLU A 123 -2.92 -22.11 7.05
C GLU A 123 -3.28 -20.69 6.60
N TRP A 124 -4.57 -20.36 6.72
CA TRP A 124 -5.06 -19.02 6.47
C TRP A 124 -4.64 -18.07 7.59
N ILE A 125 -4.12 -16.93 7.22
CA ILE A 125 -3.81 -15.80 8.09
C ILE A 125 -4.92 -14.77 7.89
N ASP A 126 -5.71 -14.52 8.92
CA ASP A 126 -6.76 -13.52 8.90
C ASP A 126 -6.16 -12.11 9.03
N LYS A 127 -6.58 -11.22 8.15
CA LYS A 127 -6.18 -9.82 8.12
C LYS A 127 -7.39 -8.91 8.37
N ASN A 128 -8.08 -9.21 9.46
CA ASN A 128 -9.25 -8.49 9.94
C ASN A 128 -8.86 -7.51 11.07
N ASP A 129 -7.83 -6.69 10.82
CA ASP A 129 -7.39 -5.71 11.78
C ASP A 129 -8.49 -4.67 12.05
N PRO A 130 -8.71 -4.28 13.31
CA PRO A 130 -9.71 -3.29 13.63
C PRO A 130 -9.37 -1.96 12.93
N LEU A 131 -10.38 -1.37 12.31
CA LEU A 131 -10.23 -0.05 11.71
C LEU A 131 -9.91 0.98 12.80
N PRO A 132 -8.97 1.89 12.58
CA PRO A 132 -8.74 2.98 13.50
C PRO A 132 -10.02 3.82 13.67
N ALA A 133 -10.18 4.46 14.81
CA ALA A 133 -11.40 5.22 15.12
C ALA A 133 -11.75 6.28 14.07
N TRP A 134 -10.75 6.92 13.48
CA TRP A 134 -10.95 7.86 12.37
C TRP A 134 -11.39 7.15 11.08
N GLY A 135 -10.94 5.93 10.87
CA GLY A 135 -11.26 5.12 9.70
C GLY A 135 -12.68 4.59 9.70
N LEU A 136 -13.33 4.46 10.85
CA LEU A 136 -14.73 4.04 10.96
C LEU A 136 -15.69 5.06 10.33
N ASN A 137 -15.32 6.34 10.33
CA ASN A 137 -16.11 7.43 9.77
C ASN A 137 -15.66 7.83 8.36
N ALA A 138 -14.50 7.35 7.91
CA ALA A 138 -14.03 7.58 6.56
C ALA A 138 -14.80 6.69 5.58
N THR A 139 -15.18 7.25 4.44
CA THR A 139 -15.87 6.49 3.39
C THR A 139 -14.95 5.50 2.72
N ASP A 140 -13.71 5.91 2.49
CA ASP A 140 -12.65 5.09 1.89
C ASP A 140 -11.28 5.79 2.05
N TRP A 141 -10.24 4.99 2.22
CA TRP A 141 -8.84 5.43 2.15
C TRP A 141 -7.96 4.29 1.63
N LEU A 142 -6.83 4.64 1.07
CA LEU A 142 -5.82 3.65 0.67
C LEU A 142 -5.07 3.17 1.90
N ARG A 143 -5.05 1.86 2.10
CA ARG A 143 -4.29 1.17 3.14
C ARG A 143 -3.15 0.40 2.50
N GLU A 144 -1.99 0.53 3.08
CA GLU A 144 -0.85 -0.34 2.83
C GLU A 144 -0.80 -1.41 3.91
N ASP A 145 -0.67 -2.66 3.50
CA ASP A 145 -0.56 -3.79 4.40
C ASP A 145 0.59 -4.70 3.97
N VAL A 146 1.33 -5.21 4.94
CA VAL A 146 2.37 -6.22 4.74
C VAL A 146 1.89 -7.52 5.39
N PRO A 147 1.10 -8.31 4.64
CA PRO A 147 0.50 -9.50 5.22
C PRO A 147 1.52 -10.57 5.61
N VAL A 148 2.65 -10.60 4.93
CA VAL A 148 3.73 -11.55 5.17
C VAL A 148 5.07 -10.93 4.83
N SER A 149 6.09 -11.22 5.65
CA SER A 149 7.49 -10.87 5.44
C SER A 149 8.40 -11.90 6.11
N GLY A 150 9.67 -11.91 5.72
CA GLY A 150 10.67 -12.83 6.30
C GLY A 150 10.51 -14.29 5.85
N LEU A 151 9.86 -14.53 4.71
CA LEU A 151 9.87 -15.84 4.09
C LEU A 151 11.30 -16.20 3.62
N PRO A 152 11.65 -17.48 3.52
CA PRO A 152 12.86 -17.86 2.82
C PRO A 152 12.89 -17.28 1.40
N ALA A 153 14.03 -16.78 0.96
CA ALA A 153 14.14 -16.28 -0.42
C ALA A 153 13.86 -17.41 -1.41
N GLY A 154 12.95 -17.18 -2.36
CA GLY A 154 12.57 -18.18 -3.34
C GLY A 154 11.18 -17.98 -3.91
N ARG A 155 10.74 -19.01 -4.65
CA ARG A 155 9.40 -19.02 -5.25
C ARG A 155 8.37 -19.50 -4.25
N HIS A 156 7.30 -18.71 -4.14
CA HIS A 156 6.16 -18.96 -3.29
C HIS A 156 4.85 -18.83 -4.06
N THR A 157 3.81 -19.44 -3.53
CA THR A 157 2.42 -19.25 -3.98
C THR A 157 1.63 -18.50 -2.93
N ALA A 158 0.79 -17.57 -3.36
CA ALA A 158 -0.14 -16.87 -2.48
C ALA A 158 -1.58 -17.06 -2.94
N GLU A 159 -2.49 -17.18 -1.98
CA GLU A 159 -3.92 -17.10 -2.23
C GLU A 159 -4.53 -16.06 -1.28
N ILE A 160 -5.28 -15.10 -1.85
CA ILE A 160 -5.99 -14.05 -1.11
C ILE A 160 -7.49 -14.26 -1.32
N ALA A 161 -8.25 -14.30 -0.22
CA ALA A 161 -9.70 -14.36 -0.25
C ALA A 161 -10.32 -13.22 0.55
N PRO A 162 -11.30 -12.49 -0.03
CA PRO A 162 -12.05 -11.46 0.69
C PRO A 162 -12.84 -12.08 1.85
N GLU A 163 -12.95 -11.34 2.95
CA GLU A 163 -13.68 -11.74 4.13
C GLU A 163 -14.74 -10.69 4.48
N PHE A 164 -15.98 -11.06 4.21
CA PHE A 164 -17.14 -10.21 4.48
C PHE A 164 -17.75 -10.63 5.81
N ALA A 165 -17.66 -9.76 6.82
CA ALA A 165 -18.27 -10.03 8.12
C ALA A 165 -19.80 -10.20 8.00
N GLN A 166 -20.36 -11.21 8.63
CA GLN A 166 -21.80 -11.41 8.70
C GLN A 166 -22.48 -10.22 9.38
N GLY A 167 -23.47 -9.62 8.72
CA GLY A 167 -24.16 -8.43 9.20
C GLY A 167 -23.32 -7.14 9.11
N GLY A 168 -22.12 -7.21 8.55
CA GLY A 168 -21.26 -6.07 8.30
C GLY A 168 -21.76 -5.16 7.16
N ARG A 169 -21.26 -3.93 7.11
CA ARG A 169 -21.56 -2.98 6.05
C ARG A 169 -20.71 -3.18 4.79
N ALA A 170 -19.71 -4.05 4.86
CA ALA A 170 -18.80 -4.30 3.76
C ALA A 170 -19.55 -4.89 2.56
N THR A 171 -19.45 -4.24 1.41
CA THR A 171 -20.13 -4.62 0.17
C THR A 171 -19.16 -5.02 -0.93
N ARG A 172 -17.87 -4.77 -0.74
CA ARG A 172 -16.83 -4.99 -1.75
C ARG A 172 -15.45 -5.14 -1.13
N PHE A 173 -14.59 -5.82 -1.85
CA PHE A 173 -13.15 -5.85 -1.63
C PHE A 173 -12.46 -5.22 -2.83
N GLN A 174 -11.47 -4.37 -2.60
CA GLN A 174 -10.72 -3.73 -3.68
C GLN A 174 -9.22 -3.76 -3.41
N LEU A 175 -8.47 -4.34 -4.35
CA LEU A 175 -7.02 -4.45 -4.32
C LEU A 175 -6.43 -3.62 -5.45
N GLY A 176 -5.56 -2.67 -5.12
CA GLY A 176 -4.94 -1.74 -6.04
C GLY A 176 -3.54 -2.13 -6.50
N MET A 177 -2.79 -2.85 -5.67
CA MET A 177 -1.43 -3.26 -6.02
C MET A 177 -1.01 -4.47 -5.19
N ILE A 178 -0.17 -5.30 -5.78
CA ILE A 178 0.60 -6.33 -5.11
C ILE A 178 2.07 -5.99 -5.30
N GLY A 179 2.77 -5.70 -4.22
CA GLY A 179 4.22 -5.55 -4.18
C GLY A 179 4.87 -6.83 -3.69
N VAL A 180 5.97 -7.21 -4.29
CA VAL A 180 6.81 -8.34 -3.86
C VAL A 180 8.08 -7.79 -3.26
N ILE A 181 8.37 -8.18 -2.03
CA ILE A 181 9.60 -7.84 -1.30
C ILE A 181 10.64 -8.92 -1.65
N CYS A 182 11.79 -8.47 -2.17
CA CYS A 182 12.89 -9.36 -2.60
C CYS A 182 14.05 -9.38 -1.61
#